data_698d83cfaf8bf681f91aea725aba007a
#
_entry.id   698d83cfaf8bf681f91aea725aba007a
#
_cell.length_a   1.000
_cell.length_b   1.000
_cell.length_c   1.000
_cell.angle_alpha   90.00
_cell.angle_beta   90.00
_cell.angle_gamma   90.00
#
_symmetry.space_group_name_H-M   'P 1'
#
loop_
_entity.id
_entity.type
_entity.pdbx_description
1 polymer ?
#
loop_
_entity_poly.entity_id
_entity_poly.type
_entity_poly.pdbx_seq_one_letter_code
_entity_poly.pdbx_strand_id
1 'polypeptide(L)'
;MDNKNPLIRWLYSCDKIVKTSDRKVTHFMLDGGKIDLTEDYEIFQQIYSKNITEKNCIVELKTDIFKLFIDFDVLTSKDFDIFRYIKIIQDTINHIYGVEAMCIITQANRDKNIKRDSLEYIKKGYHFHWPEILVNKEIANRIRSMIIVRFTSIFGKIPEFYENWEKIIDKSVYDHNGLRLLGADKCSISDGKKIYEDRVYVIHSVYSGNEYSDELTKIYKEKSLKALKDTSIRSRET
;
A
#
# COMPACT_ATOMS: atom_id res chain seq x y z
N MET A 1 -0.99 27.26 14.17
CA MET A 1 -0.63 26.10 13.34
C MET A 1 -0.44 26.58 11.92
N ASP A 2 0.82 26.78 11.55
CA ASP A 2 1.16 27.17 10.17
C ASP A 2 1.16 25.93 9.28
N ASN A 3 -0.02 25.40 9.02
CA ASN A 3 -0.15 24.20 8.22
C ASN A 3 -0.25 24.58 6.74
N LYS A 4 0.91 24.70 6.07
CA LYS A 4 1.01 25.08 4.65
C LYS A 4 0.38 24.07 3.70
N ASN A 5 0.19 22.82 4.14
CA ASN A 5 -0.36 21.74 3.32
C ASN A 5 -1.88 21.93 3.10
N PRO A 6 -2.35 22.16 1.85
CA PRO A 6 -3.75 22.41 1.54
C PRO A 6 -4.69 21.26 1.96
N LEU A 7 -4.24 20.02 1.83
CA LEU A 7 -5.00 18.85 2.24
C LEU A 7 -5.26 18.84 3.75
N ILE A 8 -4.23 19.05 4.55
CA ILE A 8 -4.36 19.07 6.00
C ILE A 8 -5.27 20.22 6.44
N ARG A 9 -5.14 21.38 5.80
CA ARG A 9 -6.02 22.52 6.05
C ARG A 9 -7.47 22.16 5.78
N TRP A 10 -7.75 21.53 4.64
CA TRP A 10 -9.10 21.09 4.28
C TRP A 10 -9.67 20.09 5.28
N LEU A 11 -8.89 19.08 5.70
CA LEU A 11 -9.31 18.09 6.71
C LEU A 11 -9.78 18.75 8.01
N TYR A 12 -9.07 19.79 8.47
CA TYR A 12 -9.45 20.52 9.68
C TYR A 12 -10.63 21.48 9.46
N SER A 13 -10.67 22.23 8.36
CA SER A 13 -11.71 23.21 8.09
C SER A 13 -13.07 22.58 7.79
N CYS A 14 -13.10 21.36 7.25
CA CYS A 14 -14.31 20.60 6.95
C CYS A 14 -14.66 19.57 8.03
N ASP A 15 -14.06 19.70 9.23
CA ASP A 15 -14.29 18.81 10.40
C ASP A 15 -14.17 17.30 10.07
N LYS A 16 -13.17 16.93 9.24
CA LYS A 16 -12.91 15.54 8.89
C LYS A 16 -12.08 14.80 9.93
N ILE A 17 -11.48 15.51 10.88
CA ILE A 17 -10.71 14.92 11.98
C ILE A 17 -11.65 14.40 13.05
N VAL A 18 -11.56 13.10 13.32
CA VAL A 18 -12.41 12.41 14.32
C VAL A 18 -11.90 12.72 15.72
N LYS A 19 -12.75 13.35 16.53
CA LYS A 19 -12.46 13.71 17.94
C LYS A 19 -13.24 12.84 18.93
N THR A 20 -14.33 12.22 18.48
CA THR A 20 -15.25 11.44 19.31
C THR A 20 -15.30 9.98 18.84
N SER A 21 -15.78 9.07 19.66
CA SER A 21 -15.81 7.63 19.35
C SER A 21 -17.01 7.20 18.49
N ASP A 22 -17.96 8.09 18.28
CA ASP A 22 -19.21 7.86 17.54
C ASP A 22 -19.05 8.01 16.01
N ARG A 23 -17.95 8.58 15.55
CA ARG A 23 -17.68 8.74 14.11
C ARG A 23 -16.89 7.57 13.55
N LYS A 24 -17.23 7.17 12.32
CA LYS A 24 -16.49 6.14 11.57
C LYS A 24 -15.09 6.63 11.26
N VAL A 25 -14.11 5.75 11.41
CA VAL A 25 -12.73 6.03 11.00
C VAL A 25 -12.46 5.35 9.67
N THR A 26 -12.18 6.13 8.64
CA THR A 26 -11.88 5.62 7.28
C THR A 26 -10.39 5.66 6.97
N HIS A 27 -9.69 6.62 7.56
CA HIS A 27 -8.25 6.81 7.42
C HIS A 27 -7.65 7.28 8.75
N PHE A 28 -6.34 7.18 8.86
CA PHE A 28 -5.61 7.80 9.95
C PHE A 28 -4.27 8.37 9.46
N MET A 29 -3.71 9.28 10.24
CA MET A 29 -2.37 9.82 10.00
C MET A 29 -1.38 9.15 10.95
N LEU A 30 -0.25 8.68 10.44
CA LEU A 30 0.81 8.05 11.25
C LEU A 30 1.40 9.03 12.30
N ASP A 31 1.28 10.32 12.04
CA ASP A 31 1.71 11.38 12.95
C ASP A 31 0.60 11.85 13.95
N GLY A 32 -0.46 11.07 14.05
CA GLY A 32 -1.59 11.28 14.96
C GLY A 32 -2.79 11.94 14.28
N GLY A 33 -3.94 11.35 14.50
CA GLY A 33 -5.24 11.79 13.98
C GLY A 33 -5.98 10.69 13.25
N LYS A 34 -7.28 10.63 13.47
CA LYS A 34 -8.21 9.75 12.78
C LYS A 34 -9.06 10.59 11.85
N ILE A 35 -9.41 10.07 10.70
CA ILE A 35 -10.10 10.80 9.64
C ILE A 35 -11.37 10.04 9.24
N ASP A 36 -12.47 10.78 9.10
CA ASP A 36 -13.73 10.28 8.56
C ASP A 36 -14.01 10.94 7.21
N LEU A 37 -13.97 10.14 6.14
CA LEU A 37 -14.22 10.55 4.76
C LEU A 37 -15.43 9.84 4.16
N THR A 38 -16.32 9.30 4.99
CA THR A 38 -17.46 8.50 4.53
C THR A 38 -18.27 9.23 3.45
N GLU A 39 -18.55 10.52 3.63
CA GLU A 39 -19.35 11.31 2.70
C GLU A 39 -18.51 12.03 1.63
N ASP A 40 -17.23 12.33 1.91
CA ASP A 40 -16.40 13.22 1.07
C ASP A 40 -15.21 12.52 0.44
N TYR A 41 -15.27 11.21 0.30
CA TYR A 41 -14.14 10.42 -0.18
C TYR A 41 -13.68 10.84 -1.58
N GLU A 42 -14.59 11.15 -2.50
CA GLU A 42 -14.23 11.62 -3.84
C GLU A 42 -13.58 13.01 -3.84
N ILE A 43 -14.10 13.92 -3.00
CA ILE A 43 -13.52 15.26 -2.81
C ILE A 43 -12.12 15.15 -2.23
N PHE A 44 -11.96 14.30 -1.22
CA PHE A 44 -10.65 13.99 -0.65
C PHE A 44 -9.66 13.51 -1.72
N GLN A 45 -10.05 12.55 -2.54
CA GLN A 45 -9.19 12.02 -3.61
C GLN A 45 -8.76 13.09 -4.61
N GLN A 46 -9.68 14.02 -4.97
CA GLN A 46 -9.35 15.14 -5.86
C GLN A 46 -8.35 16.11 -5.21
N ILE A 47 -8.54 16.46 -3.94
CA ILE A 47 -7.63 17.35 -3.22
C ILE A 47 -6.28 16.66 -2.99
N TYR A 48 -6.30 15.40 -2.55
CA TYR A 48 -5.10 14.61 -2.30
C TYR A 48 -4.24 14.48 -3.56
N SER A 49 -4.85 14.11 -4.69
CA SER A 49 -4.11 13.92 -5.95
C SER A 49 -3.43 15.17 -6.47
N LYS A 50 -4.01 16.35 -6.23
CA LYS A 50 -3.40 17.65 -6.57
C LYS A 50 -2.23 18.01 -5.64
N ASN A 51 -2.19 17.43 -4.45
CA ASN A 51 -1.20 17.70 -3.41
C ASN A 51 -0.39 16.45 -3.04
N ILE A 52 -0.28 15.49 -3.95
CA ILE A 52 0.32 14.17 -3.70
C ILE A 52 1.82 14.27 -3.37
N THR A 53 2.48 15.34 -3.80
CA THR A 53 3.91 15.61 -3.51
C THR A 53 4.10 16.33 -2.18
N GLU A 54 3.04 16.82 -1.55
CA GLU A 54 3.11 17.46 -0.26
C GLU A 54 3.27 16.41 0.85
N LYS A 55 4.08 16.73 1.86
CA LYS A 55 4.31 15.81 2.99
C LYS A 55 3.00 15.47 3.70
N ASN A 56 2.65 14.21 3.67
CA ASN A 56 1.55 13.61 4.39
C ASN A 56 1.90 12.17 4.77
N CYS A 57 1.17 11.59 5.71
CA CYS A 57 1.42 10.24 6.19
C CYS A 57 0.09 9.49 6.40
N ILE A 58 -0.80 9.62 5.43
CA ILE A 58 -2.16 9.08 5.51
C ILE A 58 -2.17 7.60 5.16
N VAL A 59 -2.85 6.85 6.01
CA VAL A 59 -3.10 5.41 5.90
C VAL A 59 -4.59 5.22 5.69
N GLU A 60 -4.95 4.43 4.70
CA GLU A 60 -6.33 4.07 4.38
C GLU A 60 -6.72 2.76 5.09
N LEU A 61 -7.90 2.73 5.70
CA LEU A 61 -8.49 1.53 6.28
C LEU A 61 -9.41 0.87 5.27
N LYS A 62 -9.32 -0.45 5.16
CA LYS A 62 -10.20 -1.23 4.28
C LYS A 62 -11.65 -1.20 4.75
N THR A 63 -12.56 -1.43 3.83
CA THR A 63 -13.98 -1.75 4.07
C THR A 63 -14.16 -3.25 4.32
N ASP A 64 -15.36 -3.73 4.64
CA ASP A 64 -15.63 -5.17 4.79
C ASP A 64 -15.39 -5.92 3.48
N ILE A 65 -15.85 -5.32 2.37
CA ILE A 65 -15.45 -5.71 1.02
C ILE A 65 -14.47 -4.65 0.51
N PHE A 66 -13.31 -5.05 0.05
CA PHE A 66 -12.25 -4.15 -0.38
C PHE A 66 -11.58 -4.67 -1.65
N LYS A 67 -10.84 -3.80 -2.34
CA LYS A 67 -10.04 -4.20 -3.50
C LYS A 67 -8.86 -5.03 -3.04
N LEU A 68 -8.61 -6.15 -3.73
CA LEU A 68 -7.49 -7.02 -3.39
C LEU A 68 -6.17 -6.25 -3.45
N PHE A 69 -5.37 -6.39 -2.42
CA PHE A 69 -4.02 -5.86 -2.35
C PHE A 69 -3.10 -6.79 -1.56
N ILE A 70 -1.81 -6.65 -1.75
CA ILE A 70 -0.77 -7.35 -0.98
C ILE A 70 0.26 -6.31 -0.53
N ASP A 71 0.63 -6.35 0.75
CA ASP A 71 1.79 -5.65 1.30
C ASP A 71 2.96 -6.63 1.32
N PHE A 72 4.02 -6.29 0.58
CA PHE A 72 5.18 -7.15 0.34
C PHE A 72 6.46 -6.43 0.77
N ASP A 73 6.94 -6.76 1.96
CA ASP A 73 8.11 -6.15 2.58
C ASP A 73 9.28 -7.16 2.64
N VAL A 74 10.38 -6.86 1.97
CA VAL A 74 11.58 -7.71 1.95
C VAL A 74 12.72 -7.07 2.73
N LEU A 75 13.38 -7.87 3.54
CA LEU A 75 14.64 -7.53 4.20
C LEU A 75 15.75 -8.42 3.61
N THR A 76 16.56 -7.86 2.72
CA THR A 76 17.56 -8.60 1.95
C THR A 76 18.98 -8.04 2.14
N SER A 77 19.99 -8.90 2.10
CA SER A 77 21.42 -8.52 2.09
C SER A 77 22.03 -8.52 0.69
N LYS A 78 21.26 -8.85 -0.35
CA LYS A 78 21.69 -8.99 -1.74
C LYS A 78 20.77 -8.22 -2.68
N ASP A 79 21.19 -8.14 -3.93
CA ASP A 79 20.34 -7.64 -4.99
C ASP A 79 19.05 -8.47 -5.08
N PHE A 80 17.94 -7.77 -5.19
CA PHE A 80 16.62 -8.33 -5.16
C PHE A 80 15.88 -8.01 -6.46
N ASP A 81 15.52 -9.06 -7.20
CA ASP A 81 14.70 -8.96 -8.40
C ASP A 81 13.23 -9.23 -8.08
N ILE A 82 12.43 -8.18 -7.98
CA ILE A 82 10.99 -8.27 -7.71
C ILE A 82 10.23 -8.96 -8.87
N PHE A 83 10.71 -8.90 -10.10
CA PHE A 83 9.97 -9.42 -11.27
C PHE A 83 9.68 -10.91 -11.18
N ARG A 84 10.58 -11.70 -10.58
CA ARG A 84 10.37 -13.14 -10.35
C ARG A 84 9.17 -13.41 -9.44
N TYR A 85 8.96 -12.56 -8.45
CA TYR A 85 7.86 -12.68 -7.48
C TYR A 85 6.56 -12.16 -8.05
N ILE A 86 6.61 -11.06 -8.81
CA ILE A 86 5.45 -10.49 -9.51
C ILE A 86 4.79 -11.55 -10.37
N LYS A 87 5.56 -12.26 -11.20
CA LYS A 87 5.04 -13.28 -12.10
C LYS A 87 4.28 -14.37 -11.33
N ILE A 88 4.85 -14.89 -10.25
CA ILE A 88 4.21 -15.96 -9.47
C ILE A 88 2.93 -15.46 -8.79
N ILE A 89 2.94 -14.24 -8.27
CA ILE A 89 1.77 -13.62 -7.66
C ILE A 89 0.67 -13.46 -8.72
N GLN A 90 0.98 -12.86 -9.89
CA GLN A 90 0.04 -12.67 -10.97
C GLN A 90 -0.52 -14.00 -11.51
N ASP A 91 0.33 -14.99 -11.76
CA ASP A 91 -0.10 -16.33 -12.16
C ASP A 91 -1.07 -16.94 -11.13
N THR A 92 -0.84 -16.69 -9.84
CA THR A 92 -1.73 -17.20 -8.79
C THR A 92 -3.08 -16.50 -8.83
N ILE A 93 -3.11 -15.18 -8.96
CA ILE A 93 -4.35 -14.39 -9.04
C ILE A 93 -5.14 -14.74 -10.30
N ASN A 94 -4.48 -14.77 -11.47
CA ASN A 94 -5.11 -15.11 -12.73
C ASN A 94 -5.71 -16.52 -12.71
N HIS A 95 -5.01 -17.48 -12.09
CA HIS A 95 -5.52 -18.84 -11.94
C HIS A 95 -6.76 -18.91 -11.03
N ILE A 96 -6.76 -18.17 -9.91
CA ILE A 96 -7.89 -18.16 -8.95
C ILE A 96 -9.14 -17.58 -9.60
N TYR A 97 -9.00 -16.49 -10.34
CA TYR A 97 -10.13 -15.74 -10.90
C TYR A 97 -10.48 -16.13 -12.34
N GLY A 98 -9.63 -16.91 -13.02
CA GLY A 98 -9.84 -17.32 -14.41
C GLY A 98 -9.79 -16.15 -15.41
N VAL A 99 -9.17 -15.04 -15.05
CA VAL A 99 -9.07 -13.82 -15.85
C VAL A 99 -7.66 -13.24 -15.80
N GLU A 100 -7.29 -12.49 -16.83
CA GLU A 100 -6.05 -11.72 -16.87
C GLU A 100 -6.27 -10.36 -16.16
N ALA A 101 -6.08 -10.37 -14.84
CA ALA A 101 -6.32 -9.19 -14.03
C ALA A 101 -5.21 -8.15 -14.15
N MET A 102 -5.59 -6.87 -14.21
CA MET A 102 -4.63 -5.78 -14.11
C MET A 102 -4.09 -5.67 -12.69
N CYS A 103 -2.76 -5.55 -12.56
CA CYS A 103 -2.07 -5.32 -11.29
C CYS A 103 -1.23 -4.04 -11.36
N ILE A 104 -1.45 -3.15 -10.41
CA ILE A 104 -0.64 -1.95 -10.23
C ILE A 104 0.30 -2.21 -9.06
N ILE A 105 1.60 -2.03 -9.30
CA ILE A 105 2.62 -2.21 -8.28
C ILE A 105 3.18 -0.86 -7.89
N THR A 106 3.13 -0.56 -6.61
CA THR A 106 3.79 0.60 -6.04
C THR A 106 5.01 0.16 -5.24
N GLN A 107 6.03 0.99 -5.20
CA GLN A 107 7.28 0.75 -4.48
C GLN A 107 7.60 1.95 -3.60
N ALA A 108 8.13 1.70 -2.42
CA ALA A 108 8.77 2.76 -1.64
C ALA A 108 9.94 3.36 -2.44
N ASN A 109 9.92 4.68 -2.66
CA ASN A 109 10.89 5.40 -3.51
C ASN A 109 12.32 5.38 -2.97
N ARG A 110 12.50 4.98 -1.72
CA ARG A 110 13.81 4.84 -1.07
C ARG A 110 13.89 3.52 -0.31
N ASP A 111 15.00 2.86 -0.43
CA ASP A 111 15.37 1.72 0.39
C ASP A 111 15.72 2.18 1.81
N LYS A 112 15.57 1.33 2.80
CA LYS A 112 15.96 1.60 4.18
C LYS A 112 17.02 0.60 4.63
N ASN A 113 18.20 1.10 5.02
CA ASN A 113 19.20 0.25 5.65
C ASN A 113 18.79 -0.10 7.07
N ILE A 114 18.83 -1.37 7.40
CA ILE A 114 18.48 -1.91 8.71
C ILE A 114 19.58 -2.83 9.17
N LYS A 115 20.09 -2.61 10.38
CA LYS A 115 21.05 -3.49 11.02
C LYS A 115 20.33 -4.53 11.87
N ARG A 116 20.61 -5.82 11.63
CA ARG A 116 20.09 -6.96 12.40
C ARG A 116 21.23 -7.95 12.64
N ASP A 117 21.37 -8.44 13.86
CA ASP A 117 22.37 -9.45 14.23
C ASP A 117 23.79 -9.12 13.70
N SER A 118 24.19 -7.83 13.79
CA SER A 118 25.44 -7.26 13.30
C SER A 118 25.61 -7.24 11.78
N LEU A 119 24.60 -7.66 11.01
CA LEU A 119 24.59 -7.61 9.55
C LEU A 119 23.74 -6.44 9.06
N GLU A 120 24.10 -5.91 7.88
CA GLU A 120 23.34 -4.86 7.21
C GLU A 120 22.41 -5.47 6.17
N TYR A 121 21.16 -5.01 6.22
CA TYR A 121 20.10 -5.41 5.29
C TYR A 121 19.47 -4.17 4.68
N ILE A 122 18.94 -4.35 3.47
CA ILE A 122 18.16 -3.35 2.75
C ILE A 122 16.69 -3.74 2.84
N LYS A 123 15.86 -2.86 3.42
CA LYS A 123 14.40 -3.03 3.41
C LYS A 123 13.80 -2.43 2.15
N LYS A 124 13.14 -3.25 1.34
CA LYS A 124 12.35 -2.89 0.16
C LYS A 124 10.88 -3.16 0.44
N GLY A 125 10.01 -2.21 0.09
CA GLY A 125 8.56 -2.35 0.29
C GLY A 125 7.81 -2.16 -1.02
N TYR A 126 6.85 -3.03 -1.28
CA TYR A 126 5.99 -3.01 -2.45
C TYR A 126 4.54 -3.22 -2.02
N HIS A 127 3.60 -2.51 -2.66
CA HIS A 127 2.20 -2.87 -2.59
C HIS A 127 1.74 -3.31 -3.98
N PHE A 128 0.97 -4.39 -4.03
CA PHE A 128 0.31 -4.90 -5.23
C PHE A 128 -1.17 -4.58 -5.12
N HIS A 129 -1.77 -4.02 -6.14
CA HIS A 129 -3.17 -3.61 -6.14
C HIS A 129 -3.88 -4.18 -7.36
N TRP A 130 -5.02 -4.84 -7.13
CA TRP A 130 -5.95 -5.29 -8.18
C TRP A 130 -7.25 -4.49 -8.06
N PRO A 131 -7.39 -3.38 -8.82
CA PRO A 131 -8.51 -2.45 -8.65
C PRO A 131 -9.88 -3.05 -8.98
N GLU A 132 -9.91 -4.12 -9.77
CA GLU A 132 -11.12 -4.78 -10.25
C GLU A 132 -11.50 -6.02 -9.42
N ILE A 133 -10.64 -6.50 -8.55
CA ILE A 133 -10.89 -7.69 -7.73
C ILE A 133 -11.35 -7.27 -6.34
N LEU A 134 -12.61 -7.58 -6.02
CA LEU A 134 -13.18 -7.33 -4.71
C LEU A 134 -13.13 -8.58 -3.84
N VAL A 135 -12.69 -8.44 -2.61
CA VAL A 135 -12.54 -9.51 -1.63
C VAL A 135 -12.98 -9.06 -0.25
N ASN A 136 -13.31 -10.02 0.61
CA ASN A 136 -13.35 -9.82 2.04
C ASN A 136 -12.04 -10.30 2.69
N LYS A 137 -11.91 -10.07 3.99
CA LYS A 137 -10.74 -10.48 4.78
C LYS A 137 -10.42 -11.97 4.65
N GLU A 138 -11.42 -12.83 4.66
CA GLU A 138 -11.23 -14.28 4.61
C GLU A 138 -10.65 -14.71 3.27
N ILE A 139 -11.22 -14.21 2.16
CA ILE A 139 -10.74 -14.49 0.81
C ILE A 139 -9.31 -13.96 0.63
N ALA A 140 -9.02 -12.72 1.06
CA ALA A 140 -7.68 -12.15 0.98
C ALA A 140 -6.64 -12.99 1.72
N ASN A 141 -6.97 -13.49 2.92
CA ASN A 141 -6.09 -14.39 3.67
C ASN A 141 -5.88 -15.75 2.99
N ARG A 142 -6.91 -16.31 2.33
CA ARG A 142 -6.77 -17.56 1.55
C ARG A 142 -5.83 -17.35 0.36
N ILE A 143 -6.02 -16.25 -0.38
CA ILE A 143 -5.14 -15.90 -1.51
C ILE A 143 -3.70 -15.73 -1.03
N ARG A 144 -3.47 -14.99 0.05
CA ARG A 144 -2.17 -14.84 0.69
C ARG A 144 -1.52 -16.20 1.00
N SER A 145 -2.28 -17.10 1.62
CA SER A 145 -1.78 -18.45 1.96
C SER A 145 -1.40 -19.25 0.71
N MET A 146 -2.17 -19.17 -0.36
CA MET A 146 -1.86 -19.84 -1.64
C MET A 146 -0.56 -19.30 -2.25
N ILE A 147 -0.34 -17.99 -2.23
CA ILE A 147 0.90 -17.37 -2.71
C ILE A 147 2.10 -17.86 -1.88
N ILE A 148 1.97 -17.90 -0.55
CA ILE A 148 3.02 -18.37 0.36
C ILE A 148 3.37 -19.84 0.08
N VAL A 149 2.37 -20.70 -0.13
CA VAL A 149 2.59 -22.11 -0.50
C VAL A 149 3.35 -22.20 -1.83
N ARG A 150 2.97 -21.44 -2.84
CA ARG A 150 3.68 -21.43 -4.12
C ARG A 150 5.12 -20.92 -3.99
N PHE A 151 5.34 -19.84 -3.24
CA PHE A 151 6.68 -19.34 -2.96
C PHE A 151 7.54 -20.38 -2.25
N THR A 152 6.99 -21.02 -1.23
CA THR A 152 7.68 -22.08 -0.49
C THR A 152 8.03 -23.26 -1.40
N SER A 153 7.13 -23.66 -2.30
CA SER A 153 7.36 -24.73 -3.26
C SER A 153 8.44 -24.40 -4.30
N ILE A 154 8.49 -23.16 -4.78
CA ILE A 154 9.41 -22.76 -5.86
C ILE A 154 10.78 -22.35 -5.32
N PHE A 155 10.79 -21.55 -4.26
CA PHE A 155 12.01 -20.95 -3.73
C PHE A 155 12.53 -21.60 -2.45
N GLY A 156 11.67 -22.38 -1.76
CA GLY A 156 11.98 -22.88 -0.44
C GLY A 156 12.17 -21.75 0.58
N LYS A 157 13.04 -21.98 1.55
CA LYS A 157 13.52 -20.94 2.47
C LYS A 157 14.67 -20.22 1.78
N ILE A 158 14.50 -18.93 1.47
CA ILE A 158 15.50 -18.14 0.75
C ILE A 158 16.54 -17.61 1.74
N PRO A 159 17.82 -18.02 1.62
CA PRO A 159 18.88 -17.62 2.56
C PRO A 159 19.18 -16.12 2.56
N GLU A 160 18.94 -15.42 1.44
CA GLU A 160 19.19 -13.99 1.31
C GLU A 160 18.16 -13.10 2.01
N PHE A 161 17.03 -13.69 2.45
CA PHE A 161 16.01 -12.96 3.19
C PHE A 161 16.16 -13.22 4.68
N TYR A 162 16.12 -12.16 5.46
CA TYR A 162 16.13 -12.26 6.91
C TYR A 162 14.84 -12.85 7.46
N GLU A 163 13.72 -12.63 6.76
CA GLU A 163 12.39 -13.04 7.22
C GLU A 163 11.78 -14.13 6.34
N ASN A 164 10.85 -14.90 6.91
CA ASN A 164 10.10 -15.91 6.18
C ASN A 164 8.95 -15.29 5.37
N TRP A 165 8.33 -16.07 4.47
CA TRP A 165 7.24 -15.61 3.61
C TRP A 165 6.03 -15.07 4.37
N GLU A 166 5.75 -15.60 5.55
CA GLU A 166 4.65 -15.16 6.42
C GLU A 166 4.83 -13.70 6.90
N LYS A 167 6.05 -13.24 7.04
CA LYS A 167 6.36 -11.86 7.41
C LYS A 167 6.55 -10.96 6.20
N ILE A 168 7.08 -11.52 5.09
CA ILE A 168 7.29 -10.78 3.84
C ILE A 168 5.94 -10.35 3.25
N ILE A 169 4.92 -11.23 3.28
CA ILE A 169 3.56 -10.90 2.89
C ILE A 169 2.76 -10.61 4.16
N ASP A 170 2.69 -9.32 4.51
CA ASP A 170 2.13 -8.90 5.81
C ASP A 170 0.64 -9.19 5.90
N LYS A 171 0.26 -9.97 6.91
CA LYS A 171 -1.15 -10.27 7.22
C LYS A 171 -1.82 -9.14 7.98
N SER A 172 -1.09 -8.35 8.74
CA SER A 172 -1.64 -7.36 9.66
C SER A 172 -2.47 -6.28 8.94
N VAL A 173 -2.17 -6.04 7.66
CA VAL A 173 -2.94 -5.12 6.81
C VAL A 173 -4.39 -5.58 6.56
N TYR A 174 -4.66 -6.89 6.66
CA TYR A 174 -6.03 -7.42 6.59
C TYR A 174 -6.73 -7.48 7.96
N ASP A 175 -5.99 -7.31 9.05
CA ASP A 175 -6.54 -7.32 10.41
C ASP A 175 -6.87 -5.90 10.90
N HIS A 176 -5.89 -5.18 11.39
CA HIS A 176 -6.09 -3.90 12.08
C HIS A 176 -5.38 -2.74 11.41
N ASN A 177 -4.31 -3.04 10.67
CA ASN A 177 -3.54 -2.01 9.99
C ASN A 177 -4.25 -1.63 8.69
N GLY A 178 -4.03 -0.39 8.28
CA GLY A 178 -4.38 0.05 6.95
C GLY A 178 -3.18 -0.01 6.02
N LEU A 179 -3.37 0.45 4.80
CA LEU A 179 -2.32 0.59 3.80
C LEU A 179 -2.01 2.07 3.57
N ARG A 180 -0.71 2.43 3.50
CA ARG A 180 -0.33 3.80 3.16
C ARG A 180 -0.80 4.15 1.75
N LEU A 181 -1.40 5.32 1.60
CA LEU A 181 -1.80 5.82 0.29
C LEU A 181 -0.60 6.05 -0.63
N LEU A 182 -0.86 6.03 -1.93
CA LEU A 182 0.12 6.47 -2.94
C LEU A 182 0.59 7.90 -2.61
N GLY A 183 1.91 8.13 -2.55
CA GLY A 183 2.50 9.42 -2.16
C GLY A 183 2.56 9.69 -0.66
N ALA A 184 1.97 8.84 0.19
CA ALA A 184 2.08 9.01 1.63
C ALA A 184 3.43 8.56 2.17
N ASP A 185 4.04 9.42 3.01
CA ASP A 185 5.30 9.14 3.68
C ASP A 185 5.11 8.23 4.90
N LYS A 186 6.18 7.63 5.35
CA LYS A 186 6.23 7.00 6.66
C LYS A 186 6.63 8.04 7.71
N CYS A 187 5.82 8.15 8.75
CA CYS A 187 6.07 9.04 9.85
C CYS A 187 6.05 8.28 11.18
N SER A 188 6.89 8.67 12.10
CA SER A 188 6.89 8.24 13.49
C SER A 188 6.92 9.47 14.41
N ILE A 189 6.56 9.25 15.67
CA ILE A 189 6.66 10.27 16.70
C ILE A 189 7.75 9.81 17.68
N SER A 190 8.79 10.62 17.86
CA SER A 190 9.83 10.40 18.86
C SER A 190 10.02 11.70 19.64
N ASP A 191 9.97 11.61 20.97
CA ASP A 191 10.11 12.76 21.88
C ASP A 191 9.17 13.94 21.54
N GLY A 192 7.92 13.61 21.13
CA GLY A 192 6.93 14.59 20.73
C GLY A 192 7.18 15.26 19.36
N LYS A 193 8.25 14.87 18.65
CA LYS A 193 8.58 15.39 17.33
C LYS A 193 8.17 14.40 16.24
N LYS A 194 7.60 14.93 15.15
CA LYS A 194 7.27 14.18 13.95
C LYS A 194 8.53 13.95 13.12
N ILE A 195 8.83 12.69 12.82
CA ILE A 195 9.97 12.26 11.98
C ILE A 195 9.40 11.64 10.71
N TYR A 196 9.63 12.30 9.58
CA TYR A 196 9.30 11.78 8.25
C TYR A 196 10.52 11.06 7.67
N GLU A 197 10.30 9.85 7.14
CA GLU A 197 11.39 9.04 6.57
C GLU A 197 11.71 9.44 5.11
N ASP A 198 10.95 10.36 4.49
CA ASP A 198 10.99 10.71 3.06
C ASP A 198 10.88 9.44 2.17
N ARG A 199 10.04 8.51 2.61
CA ARG A 199 9.87 7.18 2.03
C ARG A 199 8.42 6.97 1.61
N VAL A 200 8.09 7.52 0.45
CA VAL A 200 6.75 7.51 -0.13
C VAL A 200 6.58 6.35 -1.12
N TYR A 201 5.36 5.83 -1.26
CA TYR A 201 5.04 4.89 -2.32
C TYR A 201 4.78 5.61 -3.63
N VAL A 202 5.43 5.15 -4.68
CA VAL A 202 5.28 5.64 -6.05
C VAL A 202 4.93 4.49 -6.99
N ILE A 203 4.35 4.79 -8.15
CA ILE A 203 4.08 3.78 -9.17
C ILE A 203 5.41 3.19 -9.67
N HIS A 204 5.57 1.89 -9.50
CA HIS A 204 6.70 1.12 -10.01
C HIS A 204 6.38 0.59 -11.41
N SER A 205 5.36 -0.24 -11.53
CA SER A 205 4.99 -0.93 -12.76
C SER A 205 3.52 -1.31 -12.79
N VAL A 206 2.97 -1.50 -13.99
CA VAL A 206 1.61 -2.00 -14.20
C VAL A 206 1.67 -3.22 -15.11
N TYR A 207 0.91 -4.24 -14.74
CA TYR A 207 0.77 -5.49 -15.46
C TYR A 207 -0.66 -5.66 -15.94
N SER A 208 -0.84 -6.14 -17.18
CA SER A 208 -2.10 -6.64 -17.70
C SER A 208 -1.96 -8.16 -17.83
N GLY A 209 -2.69 -8.90 -17.02
CA GLY A 209 -2.38 -10.31 -16.85
C GLY A 209 -0.95 -10.50 -16.36
N ASN A 210 -0.14 -11.28 -17.08
CA ASN A 210 1.26 -11.55 -16.74
C ASN A 210 2.25 -10.63 -17.48
N GLU A 211 1.77 -9.74 -18.34
CA GLU A 211 2.63 -8.90 -19.17
C GLU A 211 2.80 -7.51 -18.57
N TYR A 212 4.06 -7.08 -18.48
CA TYR A 212 4.38 -5.69 -18.12
C TYR A 212 3.90 -4.76 -19.23
N SER A 213 3.21 -3.68 -18.85
CA SER A 213 2.75 -2.63 -19.75
C SER A 213 3.46 -1.31 -19.48
N ASP A 214 4.38 -0.92 -20.37
CA ASP A 214 5.06 0.37 -20.30
C ASP A 214 4.08 1.53 -20.49
N GLU A 215 3.13 1.40 -21.43
CA GLU A 215 2.10 2.40 -21.69
C GLU A 215 1.23 2.67 -20.46
N LEU A 216 0.67 1.62 -19.83
CA LEU A 216 -0.12 1.77 -18.62
C LEU A 216 0.73 2.32 -17.48
N THR A 217 1.97 1.86 -17.32
CA THR A 217 2.89 2.36 -16.30
C THR A 217 3.10 3.86 -16.44
N LYS A 218 3.30 4.36 -17.65
CA LYS A 218 3.43 5.80 -17.94
C LYS A 218 2.14 6.56 -17.60
N ILE A 219 0.99 6.04 -18.04
CA ILE A 219 -0.32 6.66 -17.72
C ILE A 219 -0.53 6.79 -16.21
N TYR A 220 -0.22 5.73 -15.42
CA TYR A 220 -0.40 5.76 -13.98
C TYR A 220 0.61 6.67 -13.26
N LYS A 221 1.81 6.84 -13.80
CA LYS A 221 2.79 7.82 -13.29
C LYS A 221 2.35 9.27 -13.54
N GLU A 222 1.69 9.54 -14.66
CA GLU A 222 1.27 10.89 -15.05
C GLU A 222 -0.08 11.31 -14.46
N LYS A 223 -1.03 10.36 -14.31
CA LYS A 223 -2.42 10.64 -13.88
C LYS A 223 -2.64 10.33 -12.40
N SER A 224 -2.19 11.23 -11.51
CA SER A 224 -2.23 11.05 -10.05
C SER A 224 -3.61 10.67 -9.50
N LEU A 225 -4.70 11.28 -10.00
CA LEU A 225 -6.05 10.97 -9.52
C LEU A 225 -6.48 9.55 -9.90
N LYS A 226 -6.18 9.11 -11.16
CA LYS A 226 -6.45 7.74 -11.59
C LYS A 226 -5.63 6.74 -10.76
N ALA A 227 -4.34 7.01 -10.61
CA ALA A 227 -3.44 6.17 -9.84
C ALA A 227 -3.92 6.04 -8.37
N LEU A 228 -4.28 7.15 -7.73
CA LEU A 228 -4.81 7.15 -6.37
C LEU A 228 -6.10 6.34 -6.25
N LYS A 229 -7.05 6.53 -7.18
CA LYS A 229 -8.33 5.79 -7.19
C LYS A 229 -8.13 4.30 -7.33
N ASP A 230 -7.23 3.88 -8.21
CA ASP A 230 -7.04 2.47 -8.54
C ASP A 230 -6.12 1.76 -7.52
N THR A 231 -5.22 2.49 -6.84
CA THR A 231 -4.42 1.95 -5.72
C THR A 231 -5.09 2.09 -4.36
N SER A 232 -6.23 2.77 -4.25
CA SER A 232 -7.05 2.75 -3.06
C SER A 232 -7.58 1.34 -2.80
N ILE A 233 -7.54 0.92 -1.54
CA ILE A 233 -8.02 -0.40 -1.12
C ILE A 233 -9.51 -0.42 -0.78
N ARG A 234 -10.14 0.74 -0.61
CA ARG A 234 -11.57 0.81 -0.32
C ARG A 234 -12.39 0.52 -1.56
N SER A 235 -13.40 -0.32 -1.42
CA SER A 235 -14.48 -0.37 -2.39
C SER A 235 -15.44 0.81 -2.15
N ARG A 236 -16.17 1.22 -3.19
CA ARG A 236 -17.35 2.08 -2.96
C ARG A 236 -18.33 1.26 -2.15
N GLU A 237 -18.66 1.72 -0.95
CA GLU A 237 -19.80 1.19 -0.22
C GLU A 237 -21.05 1.60 -1.04
N THR A 238 -21.69 0.63 -1.67
CA THR A 238 -23.02 0.78 -2.27
C THR A 238 -24.07 0.73 -1.18
#